data_9e97b5d27aeba828b21248555177ca17
#
_entry.id   9e97b5d27aeba828b21248555177ca17
#
_cell.length_a   1.000
_cell.length_b   1.000
_cell.length_c   1.000
_cell.angle_alpha   90.00
_cell.angle_beta   90.00
_cell.angle_gamma   90.00
#
_symmetry.space_group_name_H-M   'P 1'
#
loop_
_entity.id
_entity.type
_entity.pdbx_description
1 polymer ?
#
loop_
_entity_poly.entity_id
_entity_poly.type
_entity_poly.pdbx_seq_one_letter_code
_entity_poly.pdbx_strand_id
1 'polypeptide(L)'
;ELADKTDKAVEAVEPGMLHHTFDQDPENPLVFVWSEAYKNDEAFIAHLANPAIGEYLQEHPKLADDFTVEVYGTVGDKCLKVMKGTGVPFKVFQSRLGYSRF
;
A
#
# COMPACT_ATOMS: atom_id res chain seq x y z
N GLU A 1 5.34 -8.73 -13.44
CA GLU A 1 4.50 -8.23 -14.51
C GLU A 1 3.33 -7.42 -14.02
N LEU A 2 2.39 -8.03 -13.26
CA LEU A 2 1.29 -7.25 -12.69
C LEU A 2 1.81 -6.21 -11.70
N ALA A 3 2.74 -6.58 -10.83
CA ALA A 3 3.34 -5.68 -9.87
C ALA A 3 4.11 -4.55 -10.54
N ASP A 4 4.89 -4.85 -11.58
CA ASP A 4 5.63 -3.84 -12.33
C ASP A 4 4.69 -2.86 -13.04
N LYS A 5 3.63 -3.36 -13.65
CA LYS A 5 2.61 -2.53 -14.30
C LYS A 5 1.96 -1.58 -13.28
N THR A 6 1.60 -2.10 -12.11
CA THR A 6 0.98 -1.32 -11.06
C THR A 6 1.93 -0.27 -10.51
N ASP A 7 3.18 -0.64 -10.26
CA ASP A 7 4.22 0.27 -9.76
C ASP A 7 4.41 1.45 -10.70
N LYS A 8 4.52 1.21 -12.00
CA LYS A 8 4.69 2.26 -12.99
C LYS A 8 3.48 3.17 -13.09
N ALA A 9 2.27 2.62 -12.98
CA ALA A 9 1.06 3.42 -13.00
C ALA A 9 0.96 4.32 -11.76
N VAL A 10 1.37 3.83 -10.59
CA VAL A 10 1.42 4.62 -9.36
C VAL A 10 2.44 5.75 -9.48
N GLU A 11 3.65 5.44 -9.93
CA GLU A 11 4.70 6.44 -10.11
C GLU A 11 4.25 7.59 -11.02
N ALA A 12 3.53 7.25 -12.08
CA ALA A 12 3.11 8.23 -13.08
C ALA A 12 2.06 9.22 -12.57
N VAL A 13 1.18 8.82 -11.65
CA VAL A 13 0.00 9.63 -11.30
C VAL A 13 -0.15 9.95 -9.80
N GLU A 14 0.75 9.48 -8.96
CA GLU A 14 0.64 9.68 -7.51
C GLU A 14 1.87 10.40 -6.92
N PRO A 15 1.99 11.72 -7.12
CA PRO A 15 3.15 12.47 -6.57
C PRO A 15 3.19 12.52 -5.05
N GLY A 16 2.07 12.23 -4.36
CA GLY A 16 2.03 12.14 -2.90
C GLY A 16 2.55 10.82 -2.35
N MET A 17 2.85 9.85 -3.20
CA MET A 17 3.51 8.61 -2.85
C MET A 17 5.02 8.84 -2.84
N LEU A 18 5.63 8.82 -1.67
CA LEU A 18 7.04 9.16 -1.49
C LEU A 18 7.96 7.95 -1.63
N HIS A 19 7.44 6.77 -1.45
CA HIS A 19 8.19 5.52 -1.50
C HIS A 19 7.23 4.40 -1.89
N HIS A 20 7.66 3.56 -2.83
CA HIS A 20 6.83 2.45 -3.31
C HIS A 20 7.76 1.37 -3.85
N THR A 21 7.98 0.32 -3.08
CA THR A 21 8.83 -0.79 -3.49
C THR A 21 8.14 -2.12 -3.33
N PHE A 22 8.54 -3.08 -4.14
CA PHE A 22 8.06 -4.45 -4.11
C PHE A 22 9.25 -5.35 -3.83
N ASP A 23 9.29 -5.91 -2.62
CA ASP A 23 10.45 -6.61 -2.10
C ASP A 23 10.17 -8.09 -1.90
N GLN A 24 11.12 -8.94 -2.24
CA GLN A 24 11.01 -10.37 -2.08
C GLN A 24 11.72 -10.82 -0.79
N ASP A 25 11.08 -11.69 -0.03
CA ASP A 25 11.69 -12.31 1.16
C ASP A 25 12.90 -13.14 0.72
N PRO A 26 14.09 -12.92 1.30
CA PRO A 26 15.29 -13.66 0.90
C PRO A 26 15.25 -15.14 1.28
N GLU A 27 14.39 -15.51 2.22
CA GLU A 27 14.30 -16.89 2.71
C GLU A 27 13.13 -17.67 2.12
N ASN A 28 12.11 -16.95 1.65
CA ASN A 28 10.91 -17.57 1.05
C ASN A 28 10.54 -16.85 -0.24
N PRO A 29 10.85 -17.41 -1.41
CA PRO A 29 10.60 -16.74 -2.70
C PRO A 29 9.14 -16.54 -3.04
N LEU A 30 8.21 -17.09 -2.25
CA LEU A 30 6.78 -16.90 -2.44
C LEU A 30 6.21 -15.74 -1.61
N VAL A 31 7.04 -15.11 -0.77
CA VAL A 31 6.62 -14.01 0.08
C VAL A 31 7.15 -12.68 -0.46
N PHE A 32 6.28 -11.72 -0.64
CA PHE A 32 6.60 -10.38 -1.13
C PHE A 32 6.01 -9.32 -0.20
N VAL A 33 6.67 -8.17 -0.13
CA VAL A 33 6.22 -7.03 0.67
C VAL A 33 6.19 -5.79 -0.22
N TRP A 34 5.05 -5.09 -0.24
CA TRP A 34 4.95 -3.73 -0.75
C TRP A 34 5.28 -2.78 0.40
N SER A 35 6.30 -1.96 0.23
CA SER A 35 6.64 -0.90 1.20
C SER A 35 6.27 0.45 0.60
N GLU A 36 5.47 1.23 1.33
CA GLU A 36 4.89 2.46 0.81
C GLU A 36 4.95 3.56 1.85
N ALA A 37 5.26 4.78 1.42
CA ALA A 37 5.20 5.95 2.28
C ALA A 37 4.43 7.06 1.58
N TYR A 38 3.54 7.71 2.32
CA TYR A 38 2.63 8.72 1.80
C TYR A 38 2.88 10.06 2.48
N LYS A 39 2.71 11.13 1.71
CA LYS A 39 2.85 12.49 2.19
C LYS A 39 1.80 12.80 3.27
N ASN A 40 0.57 12.33 3.10
CA ASN A 40 -0.56 12.56 4.00
C ASN A 40 -1.68 11.54 3.74
N ASP A 41 -2.77 11.64 4.49
CA ASP A 41 -3.92 10.75 4.34
C ASP A 41 -4.55 10.84 2.95
N GLU A 42 -4.64 12.04 2.38
CA GLU A 42 -5.21 12.27 1.06
C GLU A 42 -4.43 11.53 -0.02
N ALA A 43 -3.10 11.46 0.12
CA ALA A 43 -2.25 10.71 -0.81
C ALA A 43 -2.56 9.21 -0.75
N PHE A 44 -2.79 8.67 0.45
CA PHE A 44 -3.17 7.28 0.62
C PHE A 44 -4.57 6.99 0.06
N ILE A 45 -5.53 7.88 0.32
CA ILE A 45 -6.88 7.76 -0.22
C ILE A 45 -6.83 7.79 -1.75
N ALA A 46 -6.03 8.68 -2.33
CA ALA A 46 -5.83 8.76 -3.79
C ALA A 46 -5.24 7.45 -4.34
N HIS A 47 -4.31 6.84 -3.62
CA HIS A 47 -3.73 5.55 -3.99
C HIS A 47 -4.81 4.47 -4.08
N LEU A 48 -5.66 4.38 -3.06
CA LEU A 48 -6.74 3.39 -3.04
C LEU A 48 -7.80 3.64 -4.11
N ALA A 49 -7.92 4.88 -4.58
CA ALA A 49 -8.83 5.25 -5.67
C ALA A 49 -8.21 5.08 -7.06
N ASN A 50 -6.91 4.82 -7.16
CA ASN A 50 -6.23 4.63 -8.43
C ASN A 50 -6.76 3.37 -9.14
N PRO A 51 -7.24 3.46 -10.39
CA PRO A 51 -7.76 2.30 -11.11
C PRO A 51 -6.77 1.13 -11.22
N ALA A 52 -5.47 1.42 -11.30
CA ALA A 52 -4.44 0.38 -11.34
C ALA A 52 -4.40 -0.43 -10.04
N ILE A 53 -4.69 0.20 -8.91
CA ILE A 53 -4.75 -0.48 -7.61
C ILE A 53 -6.00 -1.36 -7.55
N GLY A 54 -7.14 -0.87 -8.03
CA GLY A 54 -8.36 -1.67 -8.12
C GLY A 54 -8.14 -2.92 -8.97
N GLU A 55 -7.49 -2.78 -10.12
CA GLU A 55 -7.13 -3.90 -10.99
C GLU A 55 -6.21 -4.88 -10.28
N TYR A 56 -5.20 -4.38 -9.59
CA TYR A 56 -4.26 -5.21 -8.82
C TYR A 56 -5.00 -6.02 -7.74
N LEU A 57 -5.88 -5.37 -6.98
CA LEU A 57 -6.63 -6.03 -5.91
C LEU A 57 -7.60 -7.11 -6.44
N GLN A 58 -8.11 -6.94 -7.66
CA GLN A 58 -8.94 -7.95 -8.31
C GLN A 58 -8.14 -9.18 -8.76
N GLU A 59 -6.91 -8.97 -9.23
CA GLU A 59 -6.06 -10.04 -9.74
C GLU A 59 -5.26 -10.74 -8.64
N HIS A 60 -4.98 -10.05 -7.53
CA HIS A 60 -4.14 -10.58 -6.46
C HIS A 60 -4.63 -11.93 -5.91
N PRO A 61 -5.92 -12.15 -5.60
CA PRO A 61 -6.40 -13.43 -5.08
C PRO A 61 -6.16 -14.61 -6.01
N LYS A 62 -5.98 -14.36 -7.31
CA LYS A 62 -5.67 -15.41 -8.29
C LYS A 62 -4.20 -15.80 -8.28
N LEU A 63 -3.34 -14.96 -7.71
CA LEU A 63 -1.89 -15.12 -7.75
C LEU A 63 -1.27 -15.41 -6.38
N ALA A 64 -1.98 -15.12 -5.30
CA ALA A 64 -1.47 -15.27 -3.94
C ALA A 64 -2.58 -15.64 -2.96
N ASP A 65 -2.20 -16.29 -1.85
CA ASP A 65 -3.13 -16.80 -0.86
C ASP A 65 -3.51 -15.78 0.21
N ASP A 66 -2.54 -15.01 0.68
CA ASP A 66 -2.71 -14.08 1.79
C ASP A 66 -2.37 -12.66 1.39
N PHE A 67 -3.12 -11.72 1.97
CA PHE A 67 -2.85 -10.30 1.79
C PHE A 67 -3.26 -9.55 3.05
N THR A 68 -2.28 -8.97 3.73
CA THR A 68 -2.51 -8.18 4.93
C THR A 68 -1.79 -6.84 4.81
N VAL A 69 -2.28 -5.83 5.54
CA VAL A 69 -1.73 -4.48 5.52
C VAL A 69 -1.34 -4.06 6.93
N GLU A 70 -0.13 -3.53 7.08
CA GLU A 70 0.32 -2.88 8.31
C GLU A 70 0.56 -1.42 8.01
N VAL A 71 0.01 -0.54 8.83
CA VAL A 71 0.16 0.90 8.71
C VAL A 71 0.91 1.42 9.92
N TYR A 72 1.92 2.24 9.68
CA TYR A 72 2.72 2.84 10.75
C TYR A 72 2.56 4.35 10.70
N GLY A 73 2.01 4.93 11.77
CA GLY A 73 1.80 6.37 11.86
C GLY A 73 0.40 6.74 12.32
N THR A 74 0.03 8.00 12.06
CA THR A 74 -1.29 8.52 12.42
C THR A 74 -2.18 8.56 11.19
N VAL A 75 -3.38 8.01 11.32
CA VAL A 75 -4.36 7.94 10.23
C VAL A 75 -5.67 8.55 10.72
N GLY A 76 -6.24 9.46 9.94
CA GLY A 76 -7.51 10.10 10.27
C GLY A 76 -8.73 9.20 10.01
N ASP A 77 -9.88 9.62 10.56
CA ASP A 77 -11.12 8.83 10.50
C ASP A 77 -11.58 8.55 9.07
N LYS A 78 -11.47 9.53 8.18
CA LYS A 78 -11.87 9.37 6.78
C LYS A 78 -11.03 8.30 6.09
N CYS A 79 -9.73 8.33 6.32
CA CYS A 79 -8.80 7.37 5.76
C CYS A 79 -9.07 5.96 6.31
N LEU A 80 -9.31 5.83 7.61
CA LEU A 80 -9.68 4.56 8.23
C LEU A 80 -10.94 3.96 7.60
N LYS A 81 -11.91 4.82 7.30
CA LYS A 81 -13.16 4.40 6.68
C LYS A 81 -12.94 3.85 5.27
N VAL A 82 -12.09 4.52 4.50
CA VAL A 82 -11.72 4.06 3.15
C VAL A 82 -10.99 2.71 3.24
N MET A 83 -10.06 2.56 4.18
CA MET A 83 -9.33 1.31 4.38
C MET A 83 -10.26 0.15 4.72
N LYS A 84 -11.22 0.38 5.61
CA LYS A 84 -12.22 -0.63 5.97
C LYS A 84 -13.05 -1.04 4.77
N GLY A 85 -13.34 -0.10 3.88
CA GLY A 85 -14.10 -0.35 2.65
C GLY A 85 -13.41 -1.27 1.66
N THR A 86 -12.09 -1.45 1.74
CA THR A 86 -11.35 -2.35 0.84
C THR A 86 -11.59 -3.82 1.15
N GLY A 87 -12.04 -4.15 2.37
CA GLY A 87 -12.20 -5.53 2.80
C GLY A 87 -10.89 -6.24 3.14
N VAL A 88 -9.75 -5.59 3.00
CA VAL A 88 -8.43 -6.17 3.29
C VAL A 88 -8.15 -6.03 4.79
N PRO A 89 -7.71 -7.11 5.48
CA PRO A 89 -7.31 -7.00 6.88
C PRO A 89 -6.14 -6.02 7.05
N PHE A 90 -6.25 -5.13 8.03
CA PHE A 90 -5.17 -4.18 8.31
C PHE A 90 -5.04 -3.92 9.81
N LYS A 91 -3.85 -3.41 10.19
CA LYS A 91 -3.54 -3.05 11.56
C LYS A 91 -2.75 -1.74 11.54
N VAL A 92 -3.15 -0.79 12.38
CA VAL A 92 -2.46 0.51 12.47
C VAL A 92 -1.62 0.53 13.73
N PHE A 93 -0.31 0.74 13.53
CA PHE A 93 0.66 0.90 14.62
C PHE A 93 0.97 2.39 14.77
N GLN A 94 0.73 2.93 15.95
CA GLN A 94 1.01 4.34 16.23
C GLN A 94 2.51 4.55 16.41
N SER A 95 3.08 5.49 15.66
CA SER A 95 4.49 5.84 15.82
C SER A 95 4.71 6.54 17.16
N ARG A 96 5.68 6.08 17.93
CA ARG A 96 6.03 6.66 19.23
C ARG A 96 7.30 7.49 19.18
N LEU A 97 8.26 7.04 18.39
CA LEU A 97 9.58 7.67 18.26
C LEU A 97 10.07 7.53 16.84
N GLY A 98 10.93 8.44 16.43
CA GLY A 98 11.58 8.36 15.15
C GLY A 98 11.19 9.51 14.22
N TYR A 99 11.76 9.48 13.03
CA TYR A 99 11.51 10.50 12.01
C TYR A 99 11.75 9.93 10.62
N SER A 100 11.19 10.64 9.63
CA SER A 100 11.43 10.34 8.21
C SER A 100 11.98 11.61 7.53
N ARG A 101 12.82 11.40 6.52
CA ARG A 101 13.47 12.50 5.79
C ARG A 101 13.17 12.45 4.29
N PHE A 102 12.01 11.98 3.97
CA PHE A 102 11.57 11.96 2.58
C PHE A 102 11.40 13.35 2.01
#